data_f7e108b80adf985ce9f9e4f97e79407a
#
_entry.id   f7e108b80adf985ce9f9e4f97e79407a
#
_cell.length_a   1.000
_cell.length_b   1.000
_cell.length_c   1.000
_cell.angle_alpha   90.00
_cell.angle_beta   90.00
_cell.angle_gamma   90.00
#
_symmetry.space_group_name_H-M   'P 1'
#
loop_
_entity.id
_entity.type
_entity.pdbx_description
1 polymer ?
#
loop_
_entity_poly.entity_id
_entity_poly.type
_entity_poly.pdbx_seq_one_letter_code
_entity_poly.pdbx_strand_id
1 'polypeptide(L)'
;TEFHLFSFINSIMKLITYVRMGKIGFGIIKNGGIIELNDRIGNDVTSIKSLLKKNEQKKAQEIYEEMTPDISLSEITYLPVIPDPEKIFCIGLNYQEHKKETGRPDVDNPTIFTRFANTQTGHLQPLLKPKYSERFDYEGELAIVIGKGGRDISEEKALDHVAGYSCYNDGSIRDWQRHTSQFTPGKNFPLTGPFGPYLVTSDEVGDYTELPIETRLNGEVMQKAKLSDLIFPIPKLINYISVSYTHLTLPTKWI
;
A
#
# COMPACT_ATOMS: atom_id res chain seq x y z
N THR A 1 -5.96 -3.42 -14.70
CA THR A 1 -4.72 -2.64 -14.49
C THR A 1 -3.72 -3.54 -13.76
N GLU A 2 -2.58 -3.82 -14.36
CA GLU A 2 -1.52 -4.62 -13.76
C GLU A 2 -0.45 -3.69 -13.19
N PHE A 3 -0.05 -3.95 -11.95
CA PHE A 3 1.01 -3.22 -11.27
C PHE A 3 2.18 -4.16 -11.04
N HIS A 4 3.37 -3.81 -11.53
CA HIS A 4 4.60 -4.57 -11.33
C HIS A 4 5.63 -3.71 -10.60
N LEU A 5 5.77 -3.94 -9.30
CA LEU A 5 6.80 -3.26 -8.50
C LEU A 5 8.02 -4.16 -8.23
N PHE A 6 7.85 -5.49 -8.16
CA PHE A 6 8.88 -6.40 -7.66
C PHE A 6 9.00 -7.69 -8.47
N SER A 7 9.52 -7.65 -9.72
CA SER A 7 9.60 -8.86 -10.55
C SER A 7 10.92 -9.64 -10.46
N PHE A 8 11.93 -9.23 -9.69
CA PHE A 8 13.30 -9.73 -9.89
C PHE A 8 13.97 -10.45 -8.71
N ILE A 9 13.35 -10.65 -7.55
CA ILE A 9 14.03 -11.27 -6.39
C ILE A 9 13.25 -12.49 -5.89
N ASN A 10 13.88 -13.67 -5.95
CA ASN A 10 13.24 -14.97 -5.65
C ASN A 10 13.13 -15.34 -4.16
N SER A 11 13.69 -14.55 -3.22
CA SER A 11 13.72 -14.86 -1.78
C SER A 11 13.03 -13.83 -0.89
N ILE A 12 12.21 -12.94 -1.46
CA ILE A 12 11.56 -11.83 -0.74
C ILE A 12 10.33 -12.31 0.04
N MET A 13 10.24 -11.97 1.32
CA MET A 13 9.05 -12.21 2.13
C MET A 13 7.87 -11.31 1.69
N LYS A 14 6.84 -11.93 1.13
CA LYS A 14 5.64 -11.29 0.58
C LYS A 14 4.44 -11.65 1.44
N LEU A 15 4.02 -10.75 2.30
CA LEU A 15 2.87 -10.94 3.20
C LEU A 15 1.55 -10.67 2.45
N ILE A 16 0.58 -11.56 2.62
CA ILE A 16 -0.72 -11.53 1.94
C ILE A 16 -1.88 -11.71 2.91
N THR A 17 -3.00 -11.03 2.64
CA THR A 17 -4.29 -11.25 3.30
C THR A 17 -5.29 -11.76 2.27
N TYR A 18 -6.07 -12.76 2.63
CA TYR A 18 -6.97 -13.45 1.70
C TYR A 18 -8.23 -13.99 2.40
N VAL A 19 -9.22 -14.39 1.59
CA VAL A 19 -10.33 -15.24 2.00
C VAL A 19 -10.16 -16.61 1.36
N ARG A 20 -10.30 -17.67 2.15
CA ARG A 20 -10.39 -19.06 1.70
C ARG A 20 -11.52 -19.76 2.43
N MET A 21 -12.43 -20.41 1.69
CA MET A 21 -13.60 -21.11 2.27
C MET A 21 -14.43 -20.23 3.25
N GLY A 22 -14.58 -18.94 2.94
CA GLY A 22 -15.33 -17.98 3.77
C GLY A 22 -14.60 -17.49 5.03
N LYS A 23 -13.36 -17.90 5.26
CA LYS A 23 -12.54 -17.45 6.39
C LYS A 23 -11.43 -16.51 5.92
N ILE A 24 -11.20 -15.45 6.69
CA ILE A 24 -10.05 -14.56 6.47
C ILE A 24 -8.80 -15.24 7.00
N GLY A 25 -7.76 -15.29 6.15
CA GLY A 25 -6.44 -15.76 6.49
C GLY A 25 -5.37 -14.75 6.10
N PHE A 26 -4.18 -14.92 6.65
CA PHE A 26 -2.98 -14.21 6.23
C PHE A 26 -1.79 -15.17 6.17
N GLY A 27 -0.80 -14.84 5.36
CA GLY A 27 0.33 -15.73 5.14
C GLY A 27 1.46 -15.10 4.36
N ILE A 28 2.40 -15.93 3.93
CA ILE A 28 3.57 -15.56 3.15
C ILE A 28 3.52 -16.28 1.82
N ILE A 29 3.72 -15.56 0.73
CA ILE A 29 3.85 -16.18 -0.61
C ILE A 29 5.26 -16.77 -0.74
N LYS A 30 5.34 -18.05 -1.09
CA LYS A 30 6.58 -18.79 -1.38
C LYS A 30 6.33 -19.73 -2.56
N ASN A 31 7.22 -19.74 -3.55
CA ASN A 31 7.18 -20.68 -4.68
C ASN A 31 5.81 -20.84 -5.36
N GLY A 32 5.06 -19.73 -5.53
CA GLY A 32 3.74 -19.74 -6.17
C GLY A 32 2.58 -20.25 -5.31
N GLY A 33 2.80 -20.50 -4.03
CA GLY A 33 1.77 -20.84 -3.05
C GLY A 33 1.86 -19.96 -1.81
N ILE A 34 1.06 -20.25 -0.79
CA ILE A 34 0.99 -19.52 0.47
C ILE A 34 1.34 -20.44 1.63
N ILE A 35 2.22 -19.99 2.50
CA ILE A 35 2.39 -20.53 3.86
C ILE A 35 1.42 -19.76 4.75
N GLU A 36 0.38 -20.42 5.26
CA GLU A 36 -0.57 -19.81 6.18
C GLU A 36 0.09 -19.50 7.53
N LEU A 37 -0.15 -18.32 8.07
CA LEU A 37 0.42 -17.89 9.35
C LEU A 37 -0.58 -17.94 10.51
N ASN A 38 -1.88 -18.11 10.22
CA ASN A 38 -2.90 -18.26 11.25
C ASN A 38 -2.52 -19.43 12.19
N ASP A 39 -2.61 -19.18 13.51
CA ASP A 39 -2.30 -20.14 14.59
C ASP A 39 -0.83 -20.63 14.67
N ARG A 40 0.06 -20.18 13.77
CA ARG A 40 1.48 -20.59 13.73
C ARG A 40 2.42 -19.62 14.44
N ILE A 41 2.08 -18.35 14.49
CA ILE A 41 2.89 -17.34 15.19
C ILE A 41 2.49 -17.22 16.65
N GLY A 42 1.19 -17.21 16.92
CA GLY A 42 0.59 -17.10 18.24
C GLY A 42 -0.90 -16.86 18.12
N ASN A 43 -1.68 -17.31 19.11
CA ASN A 43 -3.15 -17.26 19.08
C ASN A 43 -3.72 -15.82 18.96
N ASP A 44 -2.92 -14.81 19.23
CA ASP A 44 -3.28 -13.40 19.21
C ASP A 44 -2.68 -12.64 18.01
N VAL A 45 -2.02 -13.35 17.09
CA VAL A 45 -1.52 -12.85 15.81
C VAL A 45 -2.40 -13.39 14.68
N THR A 46 -3.45 -12.65 14.35
CA THR A 46 -4.52 -13.08 13.46
C THR A 46 -4.57 -12.31 12.13
N SER A 47 -3.59 -11.42 11.88
CA SER A 47 -3.52 -10.58 10.69
C SER A 47 -2.12 -9.99 10.51
N ILE A 48 -1.82 -9.47 9.32
CA ILE A 48 -0.60 -8.68 9.08
C ILE A 48 -0.52 -7.49 10.05
N LYS A 49 -1.65 -6.84 10.33
CA LYS A 49 -1.72 -5.74 11.31
C LYS A 49 -1.25 -6.16 12.70
N SER A 50 -1.75 -7.28 13.23
CA SER A 50 -1.33 -7.79 14.53
C SER A 50 0.11 -8.30 14.54
N LEU A 51 0.57 -8.92 13.44
CA LEU A 51 1.96 -9.34 13.26
C LEU A 51 2.92 -8.15 13.37
N LEU A 52 2.64 -7.05 12.66
CA LEU A 52 3.45 -5.83 12.70
C LEU A 52 3.40 -5.17 14.08
N LYS A 53 2.21 -5.05 14.68
CA LYS A 53 2.01 -4.43 16.00
C LYS A 53 2.77 -5.15 17.11
N LYS A 54 2.98 -6.46 16.98
CA LYS A 54 3.66 -7.30 17.97
C LYS A 54 5.14 -7.56 17.66
N ASN A 55 5.66 -6.99 16.55
CA ASN A 55 7.03 -7.21 16.09
C ASN A 55 7.37 -8.70 15.85
N GLU A 56 6.43 -9.47 15.32
CA GLU A 56 6.60 -10.92 15.09
C GLU A 56 7.14 -11.25 13.68
N GLN A 57 7.69 -10.25 12.95
CA GLN A 57 8.21 -10.44 11.59
C GLN A 57 9.35 -11.47 11.56
N LYS A 58 10.21 -11.48 12.59
CA LYS A 58 11.30 -12.46 12.68
C LYS A 58 10.78 -13.89 12.75
N LYS A 59 9.72 -14.13 13.52
CA LYS A 59 9.10 -15.45 13.60
C LYS A 59 8.41 -15.86 12.29
N ALA A 60 7.81 -14.89 11.58
CA ALA A 60 7.28 -15.12 10.25
C ALA A 60 8.38 -15.51 9.25
N GLN A 61 9.56 -14.89 9.36
CA GLN A 61 10.73 -15.24 8.56
C GLN A 61 11.24 -16.65 8.86
N GLU A 62 11.34 -17.04 10.13
CA GLU A 62 11.72 -18.40 10.53
C GLU A 62 10.75 -19.44 9.93
N ILE A 63 9.44 -19.19 10.01
CA ILE A 63 8.41 -20.03 9.37
C ILE A 63 8.59 -20.08 7.84
N TYR A 64 8.89 -18.93 7.21
CA TYR A 64 9.14 -18.87 5.77
C TYR A 64 10.31 -19.76 5.37
N GLU A 65 11.39 -19.78 6.14
CA GLU A 65 12.60 -20.59 5.83
C GLU A 65 12.32 -22.09 5.97
N GLU A 66 11.61 -22.51 7.01
CA GLU A 66 11.38 -23.91 7.38
C GLU A 66 10.23 -24.58 6.63
N MET A 67 9.20 -23.82 6.22
CA MET A 67 7.97 -24.40 5.69
C MET A 67 7.86 -24.34 4.17
N THR A 68 7.09 -25.27 3.63
CA THR A 68 6.60 -25.25 2.25
C THR A 68 5.17 -24.72 2.21
N PRO A 69 4.73 -24.16 1.05
CA PRO A 69 3.36 -23.71 0.88
C PRO A 69 2.32 -24.83 1.13
N ASP A 70 1.26 -24.47 1.80
CA ASP A 70 0.13 -25.36 2.13
C ASP A 70 -1.20 -24.92 1.46
N ILE A 71 -1.22 -23.75 0.81
CA ILE A 71 -2.38 -23.24 0.09
C ILE A 71 -1.96 -22.79 -1.31
N SER A 72 -2.76 -23.13 -2.32
CA SER A 72 -2.58 -22.60 -3.69
C SER A 72 -3.16 -21.20 -3.82
N LEU A 73 -2.49 -20.32 -4.60
CA LEU A 73 -3.03 -19.01 -4.95
C LEU A 73 -4.36 -19.08 -5.72
N SER A 74 -4.66 -20.21 -6.37
CA SER A 74 -5.94 -20.43 -7.06
C SER A 74 -7.12 -20.72 -6.12
N GLU A 75 -6.85 -21.03 -4.83
CA GLU A 75 -7.88 -21.35 -3.85
C GLU A 75 -8.37 -20.13 -3.05
N ILE A 76 -7.81 -18.95 -3.30
CA ILE A 76 -8.06 -17.78 -2.50
C ILE A 76 -8.75 -16.65 -3.28
N THR A 77 -9.37 -15.76 -2.53
CA THR A 77 -9.74 -14.41 -2.98
C THR A 77 -8.87 -13.41 -2.23
N TYR A 78 -8.15 -12.58 -2.97
CA TYR A 78 -7.31 -11.54 -2.36
C TYR A 78 -8.16 -10.52 -1.61
N LEU A 79 -7.73 -10.15 -0.42
CA LEU A 79 -8.18 -8.97 0.29
C LEU A 79 -7.14 -7.85 0.19
N PRO A 80 -7.49 -6.59 0.54
CA PRO A 80 -6.47 -5.59 0.77
C PRO A 80 -5.42 -6.13 1.74
N VAL A 81 -4.14 -5.83 1.50
CA VAL A 81 -3.04 -6.35 2.36
C VAL A 81 -3.31 -6.07 3.85
N ILE A 82 -3.84 -4.89 4.15
CA ILE A 82 -4.38 -4.54 5.48
C ILE A 82 -5.80 -4.04 5.27
N PRO A 83 -6.81 -4.88 5.56
CA PRO A 83 -8.22 -4.54 5.31
C PRO A 83 -8.77 -3.44 6.23
N ASP A 84 -8.21 -3.31 7.43
CA ASP A 84 -8.67 -2.44 8.51
C ASP A 84 -7.59 -1.44 9.01
N PRO A 85 -6.95 -0.66 8.12
CA PRO A 85 -5.99 0.35 8.56
C PRO A 85 -6.70 1.42 9.41
N GLU A 86 -6.03 1.93 10.44
CA GLU A 86 -6.57 3.01 11.26
C GLU A 86 -6.61 4.34 10.49
N LYS A 87 -5.61 4.56 9.63
CA LYS A 87 -5.48 5.77 8.82
C LYS A 87 -4.93 5.42 7.44
N ILE A 88 -5.41 6.14 6.43
CA ILE A 88 -4.85 6.12 5.08
C ILE A 88 -4.61 7.57 4.69
N PHE A 89 -3.34 7.97 4.64
CA PHE A 89 -2.93 9.26 4.12
C PHE A 89 -2.50 9.12 2.67
N CYS A 90 -2.94 10.05 1.84
CA CYS A 90 -2.59 10.10 0.43
C CYS A 90 -1.84 11.40 0.17
N ILE A 91 -0.77 11.32 -0.63
CA ILE A 91 0.07 12.46 -0.99
C ILE A 91 -0.21 12.82 -2.44
N GLY A 92 -0.89 13.93 -2.64
CA GLY A 92 -1.20 14.39 -3.99
C GLY A 92 -0.02 15.10 -4.64
N LEU A 93 0.15 14.92 -5.96
CA LEU A 93 1.09 15.69 -6.81
C LEU A 93 2.56 15.54 -6.38
N ASN A 94 3.00 14.36 -6.00
CA ASN A 94 4.33 14.12 -5.46
C ASN A 94 5.37 13.63 -6.48
N TYR A 95 5.07 13.59 -7.78
CA TYR A 95 6.01 13.21 -8.83
C TYR A 95 6.34 14.42 -9.73
N GLN A 96 7.63 14.63 -10.05
CA GLN A 96 8.13 15.76 -10.81
C GLN A 96 7.48 15.89 -12.19
N GLU A 97 7.36 14.79 -12.94
CA GLU A 97 6.75 14.80 -14.28
C GLU A 97 5.26 15.16 -14.22
N HIS A 98 4.52 14.53 -13.30
CA HIS A 98 3.09 14.83 -13.13
C HIS A 98 2.83 16.28 -12.72
N LYS A 99 3.73 16.88 -11.95
CA LYS A 99 3.67 18.29 -11.60
C LYS A 99 3.83 19.19 -12.84
N LYS A 100 4.79 18.88 -13.72
CA LYS A 100 5.00 19.64 -14.98
C LYS A 100 3.75 19.59 -15.88
N GLU A 101 3.11 18.41 -15.99
CA GLU A 101 1.88 18.24 -16.78
C GLU A 101 0.71 19.09 -16.26
N THR A 102 0.59 19.24 -14.93
CA THR A 102 -0.50 20.01 -14.32
C THR A 102 -0.26 21.51 -14.28
N GLY A 103 0.96 21.98 -14.56
CA GLY A 103 1.34 23.41 -14.56
C GLY A 103 1.20 24.10 -13.19
N ARG A 104 1.16 23.35 -12.10
CA ARG A 104 1.00 23.92 -10.76
C ARG A 104 2.32 24.49 -10.23
N PRO A 105 2.25 25.60 -9.45
CA PRO A 105 3.45 26.21 -8.86
C PRO A 105 4.14 25.26 -7.86
N ASP A 106 5.39 25.59 -7.55
CA ASP A 106 6.12 24.93 -6.47
C ASP A 106 5.43 25.14 -5.13
N VAL A 107 5.42 24.08 -4.32
CA VAL A 107 4.84 24.10 -2.98
C VAL A 107 5.90 23.62 -1.98
N ASP A 108 5.95 24.26 -0.82
CA ASP A 108 6.91 23.94 0.25
C ASP A 108 6.50 22.71 1.06
N ASN A 109 5.22 22.38 1.04
CA ASN A 109 4.63 21.32 1.86
C ASN A 109 3.77 20.36 1.02
N PRO A 110 3.68 19.08 1.40
CA PRO A 110 2.91 18.09 0.67
C PRO A 110 1.40 18.34 0.75
N THR A 111 0.70 18.13 -0.36
CA THR A 111 -0.76 18.08 -0.37
C THR A 111 -1.22 16.75 0.19
N ILE A 112 -1.95 16.78 1.30
CA ILE A 112 -2.43 15.58 1.99
C ILE A 112 -3.95 15.50 1.94
N PHE A 113 -4.46 14.30 1.62
CA PHE A 113 -5.87 13.95 1.76
C PHE A 113 -5.99 12.54 2.35
N THR A 114 -7.20 12.09 2.64
CA THR A 114 -7.41 10.80 3.30
C THR A 114 -8.34 9.91 2.49
N ARG A 115 -8.11 8.60 2.60
CA ARG A 115 -9.06 7.57 2.21
C ARG A 115 -9.52 6.79 3.44
N PHE A 116 -10.69 6.17 3.35
CA PHE A 116 -11.24 5.32 4.40
C PHE A 116 -11.04 3.85 4.07
N ALA A 117 -10.91 3.01 5.10
CA ALA A 117 -10.67 1.58 4.96
C ALA A 117 -11.70 0.88 4.05
N ASN A 118 -12.97 1.28 4.12
CA ASN A 118 -14.07 0.71 3.34
C ASN A 118 -14.06 1.08 1.85
N THR A 119 -13.13 1.93 1.41
CA THR A 119 -12.93 2.21 -0.03
C THR A 119 -12.00 1.22 -0.70
N GLN A 120 -11.29 0.39 0.09
CA GLN A 120 -10.31 -0.57 -0.41
C GLN A 120 -10.96 -1.81 -1.01
N THR A 121 -10.24 -2.44 -1.93
CA THR A 121 -10.54 -3.77 -2.46
C THR A 121 -9.23 -4.57 -2.63
N GLY A 122 -9.34 -5.89 -2.84
CA GLY A 122 -8.18 -6.76 -3.02
C GLY A 122 -7.68 -6.78 -4.47
N HIS A 123 -6.52 -7.36 -4.66
CA HIS A 123 -5.96 -7.66 -5.97
C HIS A 123 -6.91 -8.58 -6.77
N LEU A 124 -6.98 -8.39 -8.08
CA LEU A 124 -7.88 -9.09 -9.00
C LEU A 124 -9.38 -8.92 -8.71
N GLN A 125 -9.76 -8.06 -7.76
CA GLN A 125 -11.17 -7.75 -7.54
C GLN A 125 -11.62 -6.60 -8.45
N PRO A 126 -12.86 -6.63 -8.94
CA PRO A 126 -13.39 -5.56 -9.77
C PRO A 126 -13.49 -4.26 -8.99
N LEU A 127 -13.21 -3.16 -9.68
CA LEU A 127 -13.49 -1.81 -9.17
C LEU A 127 -14.95 -1.45 -9.43
N LEU A 128 -15.58 -0.77 -8.48
CA LEU A 128 -16.96 -0.35 -8.59
C LEU A 128 -17.05 1.07 -9.16
N LYS A 129 -17.34 1.22 -10.46
CA LYS A 129 -17.65 2.52 -11.05
C LYS A 129 -19.00 3.01 -10.51
N PRO A 130 -19.05 4.17 -9.86
CA PRO A 130 -20.32 4.70 -9.34
C PRO A 130 -21.24 5.17 -10.48
N LYS A 131 -22.54 4.97 -10.33
CA LYS A 131 -23.56 5.40 -11.32
C LYS A 131 -23.65 6.93 -11.49
N TYR A 132 -23.07 7.68 -10.57
CA TYR A 132 -23.15 9.15 -10.53
C TYR A 132 -22.05 9.86 -11.33
N SER A 133 -21.12 9.12 -11.94
CA SER A 133 -20.03 9.69 -12.71
C SER A 133 -19.58 8.78 -13.85
N GLU A 134 -19.23 9.40 -14.98
CA GLU A 134 -18.55 8.76 -16.11
C GLU A 134 -17.03 9.00 -16.09
N ARG A 135 -16.51 9.68 -15.05
CA ARG A 135 -15.11 10.11 -14.97
C ARG A 135 -14.33 9.33 -13.89
N PHE A 136 -14.43 8.00 -13.93
CA PHE A 136 -13.63 7.12 -13.10
C PHE A 136 -12.27 6.89 -13.76
N ASP A 137 -11.22 7.22 -13.05
CA ASP A 137 -9.84 7.17 -13.51
C ASP A 137 -8.96 6.38 -12.53
N TYR A 138 -7.84 5.83 -13.01
CA TYR A 138 -6.86 5.09 -12.21
C TYR A 138 -5.66 5.97 -11.88
N GLU A 139 -5.00 5.68 -10.76
CA GLU A 139 -3.71 6.25 -10.36
C GLU A 139 -2.87 5.14 -9.74
N GLY A 140 -1.81 4.70 -10.44
CA GLY A 140 -0.85 3.74 -9.91
C GLY A 140 0.07 4.38 -8.89
N GLU A 141 0.07 3.86 -7.67
CA GLU A 141 0.74 4.48 -6.53
C GLU A 141 1.55 3.49 -5.71
N LEU A 142 2.60 3.99 -5.05
CA LEU A 142 3.31 3.27 -4.01
C LEU A 142 2.53 3.36 -2.70
N ALA A 143 2.24 2.22 -2.09
CA ALA A 143 1.74 2.16 -0.72
C ALA A 143 2.88 1.85 0.25
N ILE A 144 3.00 2.65 1.30
CA ILE A 144 3.96 2.48 2.39
C ILE A 144 3.18 2.10 3.64
N VAL A 145 3.57 1.02 4.30
CA VAL A 145 2.95 0.58 5.55
C VAL A 145 3.86 0.94 6.71
N ILE A 146 3.33 1.74 7.65
CA ILE A 146 4.04 2.06 8.89
C ILE A 146 3.90 0.89 9.87
N GLY A 147 5.01 0.32 10.26
CA GLY A 147 5.11 -0.81 11.21
C GLY A 147 5.38 -0.41 12.64
N LYS A 148 5.97 0.75 12.85
CA LYS A 148 6.27 1.30 14.17
C LYS A 148 5.65 2.68 14.32
N GLY A 149 4.76 2.84 15.29
CA GLY A 149 4.15 4.13 15.59
C GLY A 149 5.17 5.14 16.12
N GLY A 150 4.85 6.44 15.97
CA GLY A 150 5.70 7.51 16.47
C GLY A 150 5.10 8.89 16.29
N ARG A 151 5.71 9.87 16.94
CA ARG A 151 5.41 11.29 16.84
C ARG A 151 6.71 12.08 16.74
N ASP A 152 6.69 13.20 16.03
CA ASP A 152 7.86 14.06 15.84
C ASP A 152 9.09 13.27 15.34
N ILE A 153 8.86 12.37 14.38
CA ILE A 153 9.89 11.47 13.84
C ILE A 153 10.83 12.29 12.95
N SER A 154 12.14 12.24 13.25
CA SER A 154 13.12 12.92 12.40
C SER A 154 13.28 12.19 11.06
N GLU A 155 13.72 12.93 10.02
CA GLU A 155 13.94 12.34 8.69
C GLU A 155 14.96 11.19 8.71
N GLU A 156 16.02 11.31 9.53
CA GLU A 156 17.07 10.29 9.66
C GLU A 156 16.55 8.95 10.24
N LYS A 157 15.47 9.01 11.04
CA LYS A 157 14.85 7.82 11.67
C LYS A 157 13.57 7.37 10.98
N ALA A 158 13.13 8.09 9.96
CA ALA A 158 11.84 7.87 9.36
C ALA A 158 11.68 6.46 8.77
N LEU A 159 12.70 5.95 8.08
CA LEU A 159 12.64 4.62 7.46
C LEU A 159 12.60 3.48 8.47
N ASP A 160 13.09 3.68 9.71
CA ASP A 160 12.95 2.71 10.81
C ASP A 160 11.49 2.44 11.21
N HIS A 161 10.57 3.29 10.78
CA HIS A 161 9.14 3.17 11.01
C HIS A 161 8.39 2.44 9.90
N VAL A 162 9.02 2.19 8.75
CA VAL A 162 8.42 1.55 7.60
C VAL A 162 8.48 0.02 7.74
N ALA A 163 7.33 -0.64 7.73
CA ALA A 163 7.24 -2.10 7.72
C ALA A 163 7.44 -2.70 6.32
N GLY A 164 7.05 -1.98 5.29
CA GLY A 164 7.16 -2.46 3.92
C GLY A 164 6.38 -1.65 2.91
N TYR A 165 6.40 -2.15 1.69
CA TYR A 165 5.90 -1.49 0.49
C TYR A 165 4.95 -2.38 -0.29
N SER A 166 4.01 -1.77 -1.00
CA SER A 166 3.05 -2.47 -1.85
C SER A 166 2.56 -1.56 -2.96
N CYS A 167 1.80 -2.11 -3.91
CA CYS A 167 1.10 -1.32 -4.92
C CYS A 167 -0.28 -0.89 -4.41
N TYR A 168 -0.73 0.25 -4.91
CA TYR A 168 -2.07 0.76 -4.71
C TYR A 168 -2.61 1.39 -5.99
N ASN A 169 -3.91 1.33 -6.19
CA ASN A 169 -4.56 2.16 -7.20
C ASN A 169 -5.43 3.19 -6.47
N ASP A 170 -5.08 4.47 -6.56
CA ASP A 170 -5.88 5.56 -5.98
C ASP A 170 -7.02 5.96 -6.94
N GLY A 171 -7.91 5.00 -7.22
CA GLY A 171 -9.03 5.16 -8.12
C GLY A 171 -9.87 6.38 -7.79
N SER A 172 -10.02 7.28 -8.77
CA SER A 172 -10.49 8.65 -8.59
C SER A 172 -11.72 8.94 -9.43
N ILE A 173 -12.73 9.52 -8.81
CA ILE A 173 -13.91 10.04 -9.51
C ILE A 173 -13.63 11.52 -9.77
N ARG A 174 -13.15 11.85 -10.97
CA ARG A 174 -12.50 13.13 -11.30
C ARG A 174 -13.39 14.37 -11.16
N ASP A 175 -14.65 14.28 -11.53
CA ASP A 175 -15.63 15.35 -11.33
C ASP A 175 -15.88 15.61 -9.83
N TRP A 176 -16.09 14.56 -9.03
CA TRP A 176 -16.27 14.65 -7.59
C TRP A 176 -15.00 15.16 -6.87
N GLN A 177 -13.82 14.75 -7.32
CA GLN A 177 -12.54 15.26 -6.80
C GLN A 177 -12.40 16.78 -6.97
N ARG A 178 -13.06 17.35 -8.00
CA ARG A 178 -12.93 18.76 -8.38
C ARG A 178 -14.14 19.61 -7.96
N HIS A 179 -15.09 19.07 -7.20
CA HIS A 179 -16.24 19.85 -6.71
C HIS A 179 -15.80 21.02 -5.81
N THR A 180 -14.74 20.82 -5.05
CA THR A 180 -14.16 21.83 -4.16
C THR A 180 -12.63 21.72 -4.20
N SER A 181 -11.93 22.46 -3.34
CA SER A 181 -10.48 22.31 -3.13
C SER A 181 -10.09 21.00 -2.42
N GLN A 182 -11.06 20.27 -1.85
CA GLN A 182 -10.83 19.03 -1.11
C GLN A 182 -11.03 17.81 -1.99
N PHE A 183 -10.02 16.94 -2.10
CA PHE A 183 -10.06 15.76 -2.97
C PHE A 183 -10.90 14.60 -2.40
N THR A 184 -11.12 14.58 -1.11
CA THR A 184 -11.78 13.50 -0.36
C THR A 184 -13.08 12.97 -1.00
N PRO A 185 -14.01 13.81 -1.51
CA PRO A 185 -15.24 13.29 -2.14
C PRO A 185 -15.01 12.41 -3.35
N GLY A 186 -14.01 12.72 -4.19
CA GLY A 186 -13.68 11.94 -5.39
C GLY A 186 -12.83 10.70 -5.13
N LYS A 187 -12.30 10.56 -3.92
CA LYS A 187 -11.34 9.51 -3.52
C LYS A 187 -11.96 8.44 -2.61
N ASN A 188 -13.22 8.60 -2.18
CA ASN A 188 -13.81 7.74 -1.16
C ASN A 188 -15.11 7.02 -1.58
N PHE A 189 -15.26 6.72 -2.86
CA PHE A 189 -16.27 5.78 -3.31
C PHE A 189 -15.89 4.35 -2.92
N PRO A 190 -16.89 3.48 -2.60
CA PRO A 190 -16.63 2.10 -2.22
C PRO A 190 -15.88 1.32 -3.32
N LEU A 191 -14.97 0.42 -2.93
CA LEU A 191 -14.26 -0.49 -3.82
C LEU A 191 -13.55 0.21 -4.99
N THR A 192 -12.94 1.36 -4.75
CA THR A 192 -12.16 2.13 -5.75
C THR A 192 -10.67 2.13 -5.47
N GLY A 193 -10.22 1.53 -4.37
CA GLY A 193 -8.83 1.53 -3.93
C GLY A 193 -8.22 0.13 -3.79
N PRO A 194 -7.84 -0.57 -4.87
CA PRO A 194 -7.12 -1.83 -4.78
C PRO A 194 -5.79 -1.67 -4.05
N PHE A 195 -5.54 -2.56 -3.08
CA PHE A 195 -4.32 -2.60 -2.29
C PHE A 195 -3.70 -3.98 -2.28
N GLY A 196 -2.55 -4.12 -2.86
CA GLY A 196 -1.83 -5.38 -2.95
C GLY A 196 -1.13 -5.59 -4.30
N PRO A 197 -0.80 -6.86 -4.63
CA PRO A 197 -1.30 -8.13 -4.07
C PRO A 197 -0.72 -8.50 -2.70
N TYR A 198 0.45 -7.99 -2.32
CA TYR A 198 1.17 -8.35 -1.10
C TYR A 198 1.96 -7.16 -0.55
N LEU A 199 2.39 -7.25 0.68
CA LEU A 199 3.37 -6.37 1.31
C LEU A 199 4.75 -7.01 1.19
N VAL A 200 5.72 -6.28 0.61
CA VAL A 200 7.14 -6.61 0.68
C VAL A 200 7.72 -5.90 1.88
N THR A 201 8.42 -6.60 2.75
CA THR A 201 9.01 -6.02 3.95
C THR A 201 10.17 -5.07 3.61
N SER A 202 10.40 -4.07 4.45
CA SER A 202 11.35 -2.98 4.16
C SER A 202 12.80 -3.45 4.08
N ASP A 203 13.19 -4.45 4.85
CA ASP A 203 14.51 -5.09 4.85
C ASP A 203 14.83 -5.77 3.51
N GLU A 204 13.80 -6.24 2.80
CA GLU A 204 13.94 -6.89 1.49
C GLU A 204 14.04 -5.88 0.33
N VAL A 205 13.59 -4.65 0.52
CA VAL A 205 13.56 -3.63 -0.53
C VAL A 205 14.91 -2.91 -0.67
N GLY A 206 15.65 -2.75 0.42
CA GLY A 206 16.88 -1.97 0.41
C GLY A 206 16.63 -0.49 0.13
N ASP A 207 17.33 0.07 -0.86
CA ASP A 207 17.13 1.47 -1.27
C ASP A 207 15.87 1.61 -2.13
N TYR A 208 14.79 2.12 -1.55
CA TYR A 208 13.53 2.32 -2.24
C TYR A 208 13.63 3.29 -3.43
N THR A 209 14.61 4.20 -3.45
CA THR A 209 14.75 5.21 -4.53
C THR A 209 15.08 4.57 -5.89
N GLU A 210 15.65 3.38 -5.89
CA GLU A 210 15.95 2.63 -7.10
C GLU A 210 14.75 1.93 -7.73
N LEU A 211 13.61 1.85 -7.00
CA LEU A 211 12.44 1.14 -7.48
C LEU A 211 11.71 1.91 -8.57
N PRO A 212 11.40 1.26 -9.71
CA PRO A 212 10.47 1.81 -10.69
C PRO A 212 9.02 1.57 -10.26
N ILE A 213 8.13 2.47 -10.64
CA ILE A 213 6.69 2.28 -10.59
C ILE A 213 6.12 2.38 -12.00
N GLU A 214 5.22 1.47 -12.35
CA GLU A 214 4.61 1.42 -13.68
C GLU A 214 3.15 0.98 -13.58
N THR A 215 2.28 1.63 -14.35
CA THR A 215 0.87 1.26 -14.51
C THR A 215 0.60 0.86 -15.95
N ARG A 216 -0.03 -0.30 -16.14
CA ARG A 216 -0.47 -0.78 -17.45
C ARG A 216 -1.98 -0.86 -17.53
N LEU A 217 -2.52 -0.41 -18.65
CA LEU A 217 -3.93 -0.59 -19.01
C LEU A 217 -3.99 -1.46 -20.28
N ASN A 218 -4.60 -2.64 -20.17
CA ASN A 218 -4.68 -3.61 -21.28
C ASN A 218 -3.30 -3.96 -21.91
N GLY A 219 -2.26 -4.01 -21.06
CA GLY A 219 -0.88 -4.30 -21.46
C GLY A 219 -0.06 -3.08 -21.90
N GLU A 220 -0.68 -1.93 -22.17
CA GLU A 220 0.03 -0.69 -22.54
C GLU A 220 0.48 0.08 -21.29
N VAL A 221 1.73 0.57 -21.32
CA VAL A 221 2.27 1.41 -20.24
C VAL A 221 1.62 2.80 -20.31
N MET A 222 0.87 3.14 -19.26
CA MET A 222 0.17 4.41 -19.15
C MET A 222 0.83 5.38 -18.18
N GLN A 223 1.47 4.85 -17.13
CA GLN A 223 2.18 5.66 -16.15
C GLN A 223 3.52 4.97 -15.83
N LYS A 224 4.57 5.75 -15.70
CA LYS A 224 5.91 5.26 -15.36
C LYS A 224 6.71 6.34 -14.66
N ALA A 225 7.36 5.98 -13.55
CA ALA A 225 8.26 6.86 -12.80
C ALA A 225 9.30 6.02 -12.04
N LYS A 226 10.28 6.69 -11.43
CA LYS A 226 11.14 6.13 -10.39
C LYS A 226 10.77 6.77 -9.05
N LEU A 227 11.00 6.05 -7.95
CA LEU A 227 10.76 6.60 -6.63
C LEU A 227 11.81 7.65 -6.22
N SER A 228 12.94 7.73 -6.93
CA SER A 228 13.86 8.88 -6.88
C SER A 228 13.26 10.19 -7.36
N ASP A 229 12.17 10.15 -8.15
CA ASP A 229 11.53 11.33 -8.75
C ASP A 229 10.45 11.95 -7.83
N LEU A 230 10.33 11.46 -6.60
CA LEU A 230 9.43 12.03 -5.59
C LEU A 230 9.88 13.45 -5.21
N ILE A 231 8.95 14.41 -5.25
CA ILE A 231 9.18 15.81 -4.83
C ILE A 231 9.44 15.86 -3.33
N PHE A 232 8.62 15.16 -2.56
CA PHE A 232 8.81 14.95 -1.13
C PHE A 232 9.20 13.49 -0.88
N PRO A 233 10.46 13.19 -0.55
CA PRO A 233 10.93 11.84 -0.24
C PRO A 233 10.20 11.23 0.96
N ILE A 234 10.17 9.91 1.06
CA ILE A 234 9.50 9.18 2.14
C ILE A 234 9.90 9.69 3.54
N PRO A 235 11.20 9.90 3.86
CA PRO A 235 11.59 10.44 5.16
C PRO A 235 10.95 11.78 5.49
N LYS A 236 10.92 12.72 4.55
CA LYS A 236 10.30 14.04 4.71
C LYS A 236 8.80 13.94 4.94
N LEU A 237 8.11 13.03 4.24
CA LEU A 237 6.67 12.80 4.43
C LEU A 237 6.37 12.25 5.83
N ILE A 238 7.15 11.26 6.30
CA ILE A 238 7.00 10.68 7.64
C ILE A 238 7.24 11.75 8.71
N ASN A 239 8.31 12.53 8.59
CA ASN A 239 8.57 13.65 9.48
C ASN A 239 7.37 14.59 9.52
N TYR A 240 6.94 15.12 8.37
CA TYR A 240 5.86 16.10 8.28
C TYR A 240 4.54 15.60 8.89
N ILE A 241 4.12 14.38 8.56
CA ILE A 241 2.85 13.82 9.03
C ILE A 241 2.91 13.47 10.52
N SER A 242 4.05 12.99 11.02
CA SER A 242 4.20 12.62 12.44
C SER A 242 4.09 13.81 13.41
N VAL A 243 4.28 15.04 12.94
CA VAL A 243 4.08 16.26 13.73
C VAL A 243 2.61 16.58 13.93
N SER A 244 1.81 16.55 12.84
CA SER A 244 0.45 17.10 12.82
C SER A 244 -0.64 16.06 13.12
N TYR A 245 -0.48 14.85 12.63
CA TYR A 245 -1.51 13.80 12.74
C TYR A 245 -1.21 12.88 13.92
N THR A 246 -1.48 13.36 15.14
CA THR A 246 -1.27 12.70 16.43
C THR A 246 -1.09 11.20 16.36
N HIS A 247 0.15 10.74 16.44
CA HIS A 247 0.63 9.38 16.29
C HIS A 247 0.41 8.80 14.87
N LEU A 248 1.50 8.51 14.18
CA LEU A 248 1.51 7.41 13.24
C LEU A 248 1.20 6.15 14.04
N THR A 249 -0.09 5.80 14.08
CA THR A 249 -0.54 4.56 14.72
C THR A 249 -0.37 3.41 13.74
N LEU A 250 -0.14 2.22 14.24
CA LEU A 250 -0.01 0.99 13.46
C LEU A 250 -1.36 0.46 12.99
N PRO A 251 -1.48 0.00 11.76
CA PRO A 251 -0.71 0.40 10.60
C PRO A 251 -1.31 1.65 9.93
N THR A 252 -0.49 2.65 9.71
CA THR A 252 -0.84 3.80 8.88
C THR A 252 -0.32 3.53 7.48
N LYS A 253 -1.16 3.72 6.48
CA LYS A 253 -0.85 3.51 5.08
C LYS A 253 -0.74 4.86 4.36
N TRP A 254 0.21 4.95 3.43
CA TRP A 254 0.47 6.11 2.61
C TRP A 254 0.41 5.70 1.14
N ILE A 255 -0.17 6.57 0.37
CA ILE A 255 -0.31 6.38 -1.08
C ILE A 255 0.26 7.58 -1.77
#